data_dab612b6e3cef01a76083b9eb3ae9032
#
_entry.id   dab612b6e3cef01a76083b9eb3ae9032
#
_cell.length_a   1.000
_cell.length_b   1.000
_cell.length_c   1.000
_cell.angle_alpha   90.00
_cell.angle_beta   90.00
_cell.angle_gamma   90.00
#
_symmetry.space_group_name_H-M   'P 1'
#
loop_
_entity.id
_entity.type
_entity.pdbx_description
1 polymer ?
#
loop_
_entity_poly.entity_id
_entity_poly.type
_entity_poly.pdbx_seq_one_letter_code
_entity_poly.pdbx_strand_id
1 'polypeptide(L)'
;MSQQKPRKMRIWIWILCGAALLILAALAFLFFVIAPKQDALTGMTFEQCLNYTTSDTPDAKIGVVVVKDGAANISFYGSDGGRIPYDSYEFEIGSLTKTLTAALILRAESEGTLQLSDPINRFLKLPDQAYYPTIQRLLTHQSGYKGYYLERPMIDNFFHGGNSFYNVTQGMMRRRIGKVHLQDRDYPFAYSNFGMSILGMVLEEVYQQSYTDLVNAFVQQELGMQHTRVSDGTGNLSGYWNWAQDDAYIPAGALISTADDMAIYARDMLSGTLPFLARAKEPLAKINATQESLAKFGVRMDSAGAAWMIDDEHGIVWHNGGTSNFSSYMGFDPERQIAVVILTNLAPDYRIPATVLGAKLLLELQTDAN
;
A
#
# COMPACT_ATOMS: atom_id res chain seq x y z
N MET A 1 -3.46 -58.57 42.07
CA MET A 1 -2.99 -57.22 41.95
C MET A 1 -3.47 -56.70 40.62
N SER A 2 -4.57 -55.95 40.59
CA SER A 2 -5.17 -55.35 39.41
C SER A 2 -4.59 -53.94 39.24
N GLN A 3 -3.82 -53.71 38.19
CA GLN A 3 -3.32 -52.40 37.86
C GLN A 3 -4.45 -51.57 37.19
N GLN A 4 -5.00 -50.64 37.94
CA GLN A 4 -5.82 -49.57 37.35
C GLN A 4 -4.91 -48.63 36.54
N LYS A 5 -4.96 -48.70 35.20
CA LYS A 5 -4.36 -47.69 34.31
C LYS A 5 -5.11 -46.35 34.46
N PRO A 6 -4.38 -45.21 34.47
CA PRO A 6 -4.86 -44.00 35.08
C PRO A 6 -5.94 -43.31 34.23
N ARG A 7 -6.99 -42.84 34.89
CA ARG A 7 -8.10 -42.03 34.41
C ARG A 7 -7.65 -40.76 33.59
N LYS A 8 -6.42 -40.27 33.87
CA LYS A 8 -5.79 -39.16 33.17
C LYS A 8 -5.54 -39.41 31.68
N MET A 9 -5.12 -40.61 31.29
CA MET A 9 -4.83 -40.96 29.90
C MET A 9 -6.08 -40.97 29.01
N ARG A 10 -7.24 -41.33 29.56
CA ARG A 10 -8.52 -41.25 28.84
C ARG A 10 -8.98 -39.83 28.61
N ILE A 11 -8.75 -38.92 29.56
CA ILE A 11 -9.10 -37.50 29.42
C ILE A 11 -8.28 -36.86 28.33
N TRP A 12 -6.97 -37.12 28.24
CA TRP A 12 -6.12 -36.60 27.17
C TRP A 12 -6.52 -37.13 25.78
N ILE A 13 -6.96 -38.38 25.67
CA ILE A 13 -7.46 -38.91 24.39
C ILE A 13 -8.73 -38.15 23.96
N TRP A 14 -9.67 -37.87 24.88
CA TRP A 14 -10.88 -37.12 24.56
C TRP A 14 -10.59 -35.66 24.19
N ILE A 15 -9.60 -35.03 24.83
CA ILE A 15 -9.15 -33.68 24.49
C ILE A 15 -8.52 -33.67 23.09
N LEU A 16 -7.66 -34.65 22.77
CA LEU A 16 -7.05 -34.77 21.45
C LEU A 16 -8.08 -35.07 20.36
N CYS A 17 -9.04 -35.93 20.62
CA CYS A 17 -10.15 -36.21 19.69
C CYS A 17 -11.04 -34.98 19.48
N GLY A 18 -11.33 -34.23 20.54
CA GLY A 18 -12.08 -32.96 20.44
C GLY A 18 -11.33 -31.90 19.63
N ALA A 19 -10.03 -31.77 19.85
CA ALA A 19 -9.19 -30.84 19.08
C ALA A 19 -9.10 -31.26 17.59
N ALA A 20 -8.96 -32.58 17.32
CA ALA A 20 -8.95 -33.08 15.96
C ALA A 20 -10.29 -32.86 15.24
N LEU A 21 -11.42 -33.04 15.95
CA LEU A 21 -12.75 -32.74 15.41
C LEU A 21 -12.95 -31.25 15.10
N LEU A 22 -12.45 -30.38 15.98
CA LEU A 22 -12.51 -28.93 15.73
C LEU A 22 -11.64 -28.50 14.53
N ILE A 23 -10.46 -29.11 14.39
CA ILE A 23 -9.59 -28.86 13.22
C ILE A 23 -10.26 -29.37 11.94
N LEU A 24 -10.86 -30.59 11.97
CA LEU A 24 -11.60 -31.11 10.82
C LEU A 24 -12.83 -30.24 10.46
N ALA A 25 -13.55 -29.77 11.46
CA ALA A 25 -14.69 -28.87 11.25
C ALA A 25 -14.23 -27.52 10.66
N ALA A 26 -13.11 -26.97 11.14
CA ALA A 26 -12.51 -25.76 10.59
C ALA A 26 -12.02 -25.95 9.15
N LEU A 27 -11.38 -27.09 8.86
CA LEU A 27 -10.96 -27.45 7.49
C LEU A 27 -12.16 -27.68 6.57
N ALA A 28 -13.21 -28.33 7.04
CA ALA A 28 -14.45 -28.51 6.29
C ALA A 28 -15.13 -27.16 6.02
N PHE A 29 -15.18 -26.27 7.02
CA PHE A 29 -15.72 -24.91 6.84
C PHE A 29 -14.90 -24.10 5.81
N LEU A 30 -13.58 -24.16 5.89
CA LEU A 30 -12.68 -23.57 4.90
C LEU A 30 -12.97 -24.12 3.49
N PHE A 31 -13.06 -25.44 3.34
CA PHE A 31 -13.18 -26.10 2.04
C PHE A 31 -14.59 -25.97 1.44
N PHE A 32 -15.65 -26.10 2.25
CA PHE A 32 -17.03 -26.12 1.75
C PHE A 32 -17.75 -24.75 1.80
N VAL A 33 -17.25 -23.82 2.58
CA VAL A 33 -17.92 -22.51 2.75
C VAL A 33 -17.08 -21.36 2.22
N ILE A 34 -15.78 -21.34 2.52
CA ILE A 34 -14.91 -20.22 2.13
C ILE A 34 -14.40 -20.37 0.71
N ALA A 35 -13.91 -21.55 0.31
CA ALA A 35 -13.36 -21.77 -1.03
C ALA A 35 -14.40 -21.51 -2.16
N PRO A 36 -15.65 -22.01 -2.09
CA PRO A 36 -16.65 -21.71 -3.12
C PRO A 36 -17.03 -20.24 -3.18
N LYS A 37 -17.00 -19.50 -2.05
CA LYS A 37 -17.23 -18.04 -2.06
C LYS A 37 -16.08 -17.30 -2.73
N GLN A 38 -14.84 -17.70 -2.49
CA GLN A 38 -13.70 -17.12 -3.18
C GLN A 38 -13.75 -17.38 -4.69
N ASP A 39 -14.06 -18.59 -5.12
CA ASP A 39 -14.18 -18.91 -6.55
C ASP A 39 -15.32 -18.13 -7.22
N ALA A 40 -16.43 -17.91 -6.52
CA ALA A 40 -17.50 -17.04 -7.03
C ALA A 40 -17.04 -15.58 -7.20
N LEU A 41 -16.26 -15.05 -6.25
CA LEU A 41 -15.73 -13.68 -6.31
C LEU A 41 -14.72 -13.50 -7.45
N THR A 42 -13.93 -14.52 -7.78
CA THR A 42 -12.96 -14.45 -8.88
C THR A 42 -13.63 -14.29 -10.25
N GLY A 43 -14.80 -14.91 -10.44
CA GLY A 43 -15.59 -14.82 -11.67
C GLY A 43 -16.42 -13.53 -11.81
N MET A 44 -16.50 -12.69 -10.79
CA MET A 44 -17.26 -11.43 -10.86
C MET A 44 -16.59 -10.41 -11.77
N THR A 45 -17.38 -9.64 -12.51
CA THR A 45 -16.93 -8.43 -13.19
C THR A 45 -16.65 -7.31 -12.19
N PHE A 46 -15.98 -6.23 -12.64
CA PHE A 46 -15.80 -5.02 -11.83
C PHE A 46 -17.12 -4.51 -11.28
N GLU A 47 -18.16 -4.39 -12.11
CA GLU A 47 -19.48 -3.90 -11.70
C GLU A 47 -20.12 -4.80 -10.64
N GLN A 48 -20.03 -6.11 -10.80
CA GLN A 48 -20.53 -7.06 -9.81
C GLN A 48 -19.77 -6.96 -8.47
N CYS A 49 -18.44 -6.80 -8.54
CA CYS A 49 -17.62 -6.56 -7.36
C CYS A 49 -17.97 -5.23 -6.66
N LEU A 50 -18.20 -4.18 -7.43
CA LEU A 50 -18.62 -2.88 -6.92
C LEU A 50 -19.96 -2.98 -6.20
N ASN A 51 -20.96 -3.59 -6.84
CA ASN A 51 -22.29 -3.80 -6.25
C ASN A 51 -22.22 -4.63 -4.97
N TYR A 52 -21.43 -5.72 -4.97
CA TYR A 52 -21.25 -6.56 -3.79
C TYR A 52 -20.60 -5.80 -2.64
N THR A 53 -19.55 -5.00 -2.92
CA THR A 53 -18.81 -4.31 -1.86
C THR A 53 -19.61 -3.13 -1.25
N THR A 54 -20.51 -2.52 -2.02
CA THR A 54 -21.29 -1.36 -1.58
C THR A 54 -22.71 -1.72 -1.10
N SER A 55 -23.15 -2.97 -1.27
CA SER A 55 -24.49 -3.39 -0.83
C SER A 55 -24.69 -3.15 0.67
N ASP A 56 -25.86 -2.58 1.02
CA ASP A 56 -26.21 -2.22 2.40
C ASP A 56 -25.19 -1.28 3.09
N THR A 57 -24.46 -0.45 2.31
CA THR A 57 -23.48 0.50 2.84
C THR A 57 -23.87 1.93 2.41
N PRO A 58 -24.79 2.59 3.13
CA PRO A 58 -25.39 3.86 2.70
C PRO A 58 -24.38 5.01 2.57
N ASP A 59 -23.30 4.98 3.35
CA ASP A 59 -22.29 6.04 3.38
C ASP A 59 -21.09 5.76 2.46
N ALA A 60 -21.13 4.67 1.67
CA ALA A 60 -20.07 4.32 0.74
C ALA A 60 -19.83 5.45 -0.28
N LYS A 61 -18.58 5.81 -0.47
CA LYS A 61 -18.10 6.71 -1.51
C LYS A 61 -16.93 6.05 -2.20
N ILE A 62 -17.11 5.71 -3.48
CA ILE A 62 -16.06 5.10 -4.31
C ILE A 62 -15.82 6.00 -5.50
N GLY A 63 -14.66 6.64 -5.56
CA GLY A 63 -14.16 7.35 -6.73
C GLY A 63 -13.43 6.38 -7.65
N VAL A 64 -13.83 6.36 -8.92
CA VAL A 64 -13.21 5.57 -9.98
C VAL A 64 -12.70 6.52 -11.05
N VAL A 65 -11.40 6.50 -11.27
CA VAL A 65 -10.75 7.23 -12.35
C VAL A 65 -10.27 6.23 -13.40
N VAL A 66 -10.62 6.47 -14.64
CA VAL A 66 -10.07 5.75 -15.80
C VAL A 66 -9.39 6.77 -16.70
N VAL A 67 -8.11 6.58 -16.93
CA VAL A 67 -7.35 7.35 -17.93
C VAL A 67 -7.12 6.43 -19.13
N LYS A 68 -7.48 6.88 -20.32
CA LYS A 68 -7.21 6.20 -21.59
C LYS A 68 -6.86 7.23 -22.66
N ASP A 69 -5.76 7.00 -23.37
CA ASP A 69 -5.28 7.91 -24.42
C ASP A 69 -5.16 9.38 -23.95
N GLY A 70 -4.71 9.59 -22.71
CA GLY A 70 -4.56 10.91 -22.09
C GLY A 70 -5.85 11.55 -21.56
N ALA A 71 -7.03 11.01 -21.89
CA ALA A 71 -8.31 11.50 -21.37
C ALA A 71 -8.66 10.79 -20.04
N ALA A 72 -9.07 11.57 -19.03
CA ALA A 72 -9.56 11.02 -17.77
C ALA A 72 -11.09 11.06 -17.69
N ASN A 73 -11.67 9.96 -17.25
CA ASN A 73 -13.09 9.86 -16.87
C ASN A 73 -13.17 9.57 -15.38
N ILE A 74 -13.91 10.39 -14.65
CA ILE A 74 -14.12 10.26 -13.20
C ILE A 74 -15.57 9.95 -12.95
N SER A 75 -15.82 8.91 -12.15
CA SER A 75 -17.16 8.51 -11.74
C SER A 75 -17.17 8.21 -10.24
N PHE A 76 -18.27 8.53 -9.58
CA PHE A 76 -18.47 8.19 -8.18
C PHE A 76 -19.65 7.22 -8.00
N TYR A 77 -19.47 6.29 -7.06
CA TYR A 77 -20.45 5.27 -6.73
C TYR A 77 -20.72 5.26 -5.23
N GLY A 78 -21.97 5.06 -4.87
CA GLY A 78 -22.45 4.96 -3.50
C GLY A 78 -23.01 3.58 -3.18
N SER A 79 -24.02 3.56 -2.29
CA SER A 79 -24.70 2.33 -1.91
C SER A 79 -25.20 1.55 -3.13
N ASP A 80 -25.10 0.22 -3.03
CA ASP A 80 -25.57 -0.74 -4.04
C ASP A 80 -25.00 -0.50 -5.46
N GLY A 81 -23.76 0.04 -5.53
CA GLY A 81 -23.08 0.34 -6.79
C GLY A 81 -23.73 1.45 -7.60
N GLY A 82 -24.71 2.16 -7.04
CA GLY A 82 -25.39 3.25 -7.71
C GLY A 82 -24.44 4.43 -7.98
N ARG A 83 -24.54 5.03 -9.18
CA ARG A 83 -23.79 6.26 -9.47
C ARG A 83 -24.33 7.40 -8.61
N ILE A 84 -23.41 8.16 -8.02
CA ILE A 84 -23.70 9.39 -7.28
C ILE A 84 -23.14 10.60 -8.02
N PRO A 85 -23.64 11.82 -7.74
CA PRO A 85 -23.11 13.04 -8.33
C PRO A 85 -21.61 13.17 -8.05
N TYR A 86 -20.92 13.82 -8.99
CA TYR A 86 -19.53 14.23 -8.78
C TYR A 86 -19.43 15.14 -7.55
N ASP A 87 -18.38 14.88 -6.74
CA ASP A 87 -18.00 15.74 -5.63
C ASP A 87 -16.50 15.62 -5.39
N SER A 88 -15.91 16.65 -4.83
CA SER A 88 -14.46 16.69 -4.52
C SER A 88 -14.16 15.99 -3.19
N TYR A 89 -14.55 14.71 -3.09
CA TYR A 89 -14.25 13.92 -1.91
C TYR A 89 -12.74 13.79 -1.69
N GLU A 90 -12.31 14.01 -0.46
CA GLU A 90 -10.93 13.83 -0.03
C GLU A 90 -10.76 12.44 0.58
N PHE A 91 -9.86 11.62 0.03
CA PHE A 91 -9.61 10.26 0.52
C PHE A 91 -8.18 10.15 1.05
N GLU A 92 -7.99 9.46 2.17
CA GLU A 92 -6.64 9.00 2.52
C GLU A 92 -6.19 7.98 1.48
N ILE A 93 -5.06 8.26 0.83
CA ILE A 93 -4.52 7.35 -0.19
C ILE A 93 -3.57 6.30 0.40
N GLY A 94 -3.34 6.37 1.72
CA GLY A 94 -2.53 5.39 2.45
C GLY A 94 -1.18 5.16 1.77
N SER A 95 -0.85 3.91 1.54
CA SER A 95 0.47 3.54 1.00
C SER A 95 0.75 4.00 -0.45
N LEU A 96 -0.21 4.55 -1.20
CA LEU A 96 0.11 5.28 -2.43
C LEU A 96 1.03 6.48 -2.17
N THR A 97 1.07 7.02 -0.95
CA THR A 97 2.07 8.00 -0.49
C THR A 97 3.50 7.57 -0.83
N LYS A 98 3.81 6.26 -0.75
CA LYS A 98 5.15 5.74 -1.02
C LYS A 98 5.62 5.99 -2.44
N THR A 99 4.69 5.99 -3.39
CA THR A 99 5.04 6.22 -4.80
C THR A 99 5.46 7.68 -5.03
N LEU A 100 4.87 8.63 -4.29
CA LEU A 100 5.26 10.04 -4.31
C LEU A 100 6.57 10.27 -3.53
N THR A 101 6.79 9.56 -2.41
CA THR A 101 8.09 9.53 -1.73
C THR A 101 9.20 9.02 -2.65
N ALA A 102 8.92 7.93 -3.39
CA ALA A 102 9.86 7.38 -4.36
C ALA A 102 10.12 8.32 -5.54
N ALA A 103 9.11 9.02 -6.02
CA ALA A 103 9.27 10.05 -7.05
C ALA A 103 10.22 11.17 -6.60
N LEU A 104 10.12 11.62 -5.35
CA LEU A 104 11.06 12.58 -4.75
C LEU A 104 12.49 12.03 -4.65
N ILE A 105 12.68 10.76 -4.33
CA ILE A 105 14.00 10.10 -4.34
C ILE A 105 14.58 10.09 -5.76
N LEU A 106 13.79 9.70 -6.75
CA LEU A 106 14.24 9.66 -8.15
C LEU A 106 14.49 11.07 -8.73
N ARG A 107 13.74 12.06 -8.27
CA ARG A 107 14.02 13.45 -8.56
C ARG A 107 15.40 13.86 -8.02
N ALA A 108 15.68 13.56 -6.73
CA ALA A 108 16.98 13.80 -6.12
C ALA A 108 18.14 13.04 -6.83
N GLU A 109 17.87 11.81 -7.33
CA GLU A 109 18.83 11.08 -8.18
C GLU A 109 19.08 11.85 -9.49
N SER A 110 18.03 12.34 -10.15
CA SER A 110 18.15 13.10 -11.41
C SER A 110 18.88 14.44 -11.24
N GLU A 111 18.77 15.04 -10.07
CA GLU A 111 19.51 16.25 -9.67
C GLU A 111 20.97 15.96 -9.28
N GLY A 112 21.35 14.69 -9.17
CA GLY A 112 22.72 14.25 -8.82
C GLY A 112 23.05 14.41 -7.32
N THR A 113 22.06 14.64 -6.46
CA THR A 113 22.25 14.82 -5.01
C THR A 113 22.39 13.50 -4.25
N LEU A 114 21.84 12.42 -4.81
CA LEU A 114 22.00 11.06 -4.33
C LEU A 114 22.10 10.06 -5.49
N GLN A 115 22.47 8.82 -5.17
CA GLN A 115 22.41 7.67 -6.08
C GLN A 115 21.63 6.54 -5.42
N LEU A 116 20.90 5.74 -6.21
CA LEU A 116 20.14 4.59 -5.66
C LEU A 116 21.05 3.55 -4.99
N SER A 117 22.33 3.49 -5.39
CA SER A 117 23.36 2.63 -4.78
C SER A 117 23.91 3.18 -3.45
N ASP A 118 23.61 4.41 -3.08
CA ASP A 118 24.09 5.00 -1.83
C ASP A 118 23.49 4.29 -0.62
N PRO A 119 24.30 3.92 0.39
CA PRO A 119 23.76 3.43 1.65
C PRO A 119 23.21 4.58 2.49
N ILE A 120 22.19 4.30 3.31
CA ILE A 120 21.46 5.33 4.07
C ILE A 120 22.32 6.10 5.06
N ASN A 121 23.41 5.52 5.57
CA ASN A 121 24.34 6.20 6.48
C ASN A 121 25.22 7.27 5.80
N ARG A 122 25.16 7.39 4.47
CA ARG A 122 25.74 8.53 3.76
C ARG A 122 25.01 9.83 4.10
N PHE A 123 23.72 9.76 4.36
CA PHE A 123 22.85 10.90 4.62
C PHE A 123 22.50 11.03 6.10
N LEU A 124 22.23 9.91 6.75
CA LEU A 124 21.78 9.88 8.14
C LEU A 124 22.95 9.68 9.10
N LYS A 125 23.02 10.49 10.15
CA LYS A 125 23.98 10.28 11.26
C LYS A 125 23.55 9.06 12.07
N LEU A 126 24.14 7.91 11.75
CA LEU A 126 23.86 6.62 12.38
C LEU A 126 25.11 6.08 13.07
N PRO A 127 24.98 5.19 14.08
CA PRO A 127 26.14 4.49 14.68
C PRO A 127 26.91 3.69 13.63
N ASP A 128 28.21 3.49 13.87
CA ASP A 128 29.02 2.65 13.00
C ASP A 128 28.52 1.20 13.02
N GLN A 129 28.24 0.68 11.84
CA GLN A 129 27.87 -0.71 11.59
C GLN A 129 28.55 -1.19 10.30
N ALA A 130 28.75 -2.50 10.21
CA ALA A 130 29.40 -3.12 9.03
C ALA A 130 28.59 -2.93 7.75
N TYR A 131 27.27 -2.73 7.86
CA TYR A 131 26.39 -2.62 6.70
C TYR A 131 25.16 -1.78 7.02
N TYR A 132 24.78 -0.96 6.06
CA TYR A 132 23.47 -0.29 5.94
C TYR A 132 22.90 -0.49 4.55
N PRO A 133 21.58 -0.72 4.39
CA PRO A 133 21.00 -0.95 3.06
C PRO A 133 21.07 0.31 2.18
N THR A 134 21.10 0.07 0.88
CA THR A 134 21.05 1.13 -0.13
C THR A 134 19.62 1.68 -0.28
N ILE A 135 19.52 2.89 -0.86
CA ILE A 135 18.24 3.52 -1.21
C ILE A 135 17.42 2.60 -2.12
N GLN A 136 18.03 1.96 -3.14
CA GLN A 136 17.34 1.01 -4.01
C GLN A 136 16.71 -0.15 -3.24
N ARG A 137 17.44 -0.73 -2.28
CA ARG A 137 16.92 -1.85 -1.47
C ARG A 137 15.73 -1.43 -0.59
N LEU A 138 15.64 -0.15 -0.20
CA LEU A 138 14.47 0.39 0.50
C LEU A 138 13.29 0.58 -0.47
N LEU A 139 13.51 1.15 -1.65
CA LEU A 139 12.50 1.37 -2.68
C LEU A 139 11.87 0.06 -3.17
N THR A 140 12.64 -1.03 -3.22
CA THR A 140 12.18 -2.35 -3.68
C THR A 140 11.72 -3.27 -2.56
N HIS A 141 11.69 -2.78 -1.30
CA HIS A 141 11.34 -3.58 -0.12
C HIS A 141 12.23 -4.83 0.09
N GLN A 142 13.49 -4.77 -0.31
CA GLN A 142 14.49 -5.84 -0.17
C GLN A 142 15.63 -5.43 0.78
N SER A 143 15.39 -4.48 1.66
CA SER A 143 16.39 -3.96 2.59
C SER A 143 16.70 -4.86 3.78
N GLY A 144 15.86 -5.84 4.09
CA GLY A 144 15.94 -6.64 5.31
C GLY A 144 15.25 -5.99 6.52
N TYR A 145 14.79 -4.75 6.42
CA TYR A 145 13.97 -4.16 7.47
C TYR A 145 12.56 -4.75 7.48
N LYS A 146 11.99 -4.88 8.69
CA LYS A 146 10.60 -5.30 8.87
C LYS A 146 9.62 -4.22 8.39
N GLY A 147 8.35 -4.57 8.25
CA GLY A 147 7.27 -3.63 7.97
C GLY A 147 7.23 -2.46 8.95
N TYR A 148 7.40 -2.77 10.22
CA TYR A 148 7.56 -1.83 11.33
C TYR A 148 8.25 -2.50 12.51
N TYR A 149 8.69 -1.71 13.47
CA TYR A 149 9.21 -2.16 14.76
C TYR A 149 8.33 -1.59 15.84
N LEU A 150 7.92 -2.44 16.81
CA LEU A 150 7.03 -2.02 17.87
C LEU A 150 7.70 -0.92 18.71
N GLU A 151 7.03 0.21 18.84
CA GLU A 151 7.36 1.33 19.68
C GLU A 151 6.20 1.59 20.66
N ARG A 152 6.49 2.24 21.80
CA ARG A 152 5.48 2.47 22.84
C ARG A 152 4.21 3.16 22.34
N PRO A 153 4.28 4.24 21.51
CA PRO A 153 3.07 4.88 21.01
C PRO A 153 2.16 3.93 20.23
N MET A 154 2.70 2.96 19.49
CA MET A 154 1.90 1.98 18.76
C MET A 154 1.03 1.12 19.68
N ILE A 155 1.53 0.81 20.88
CA ILE A 155 0.77 0.05 21.89
C ILE A 155 -0.38 0.90 22.41
N ASP A 156 -0.10 2.16 22.73
CA ASP A 156 -1.11 3.10 23.22
C ASP A 156 -2.19 3.34 22.15
N ASN A 157 -1.79 3.54 20.89
CA ASN A 157 -2.67 3.75 19.74
C ASN A 157 -3.56 2.52 19.46
N PHE A 158 -3.04 1.31 19.65
CA PHE A 158 -3.82 0.08 19.47
C PHE A 158 -5.07 0.05 20.38
N PHE A 159 -4.95 0.54 21.62
CA PHE A 159 -6.07 0.58 22.56
C PHE A 159 -7.02 1.75 22.33
N HIS A 160 -6.57 2.84 21.69
CA HIS A 160 -7.39 4.03 21.43
C HIS A 160 -8.00 4.05 20.03
N GLY A 161 -7.55 3.19 19.12
CA GLY A 161 -7.95 3.19 17.71
C GLY A 161 -7.29 4.30 16.90
N GLY A 162 -7.58 4.37 15.61
CA GLY A 162 -7.05 5.37 14.69
C GLY A 162 -5.68 5.01 14.13
N ASN A 163 -4.81 6.02 13.97
CA ASN A 163 -3.48 5.85 13.35
C ASN A 163 -2.52 5.09 14.27
N SER A 164 -2.18 3.87 13.93
CA SER A 164 -1.23 3.04 14.68
C SER A 164 0.17 3.66 14.79
N PHE A 165 0.54 4.57 13.89
CA PHE A 165 1.86 5.20 13.82
C PHE A 165 1.92 6.59 14.46
N TYR A 166 0.80 7.10 14.98
CA TYR A 166 0.74 8.42 15.62
C TYR A 166 1.73 8.53 16.78
N ASN A 167 2.46 9.63 16.85
CA ASN A 167 3.53 9.89 17.83
C ASN A 167 4.73 8.93 17.80
N VAL A 168 4.90 8.13 16.72
CA VAL A 168 6.16 7.40 16.51
C VAL A 168 7.15 8.33 15.83
N THR A 169 8.00 8.97 16.61
CA THR A 169 8.85 10.06 16.16
C THR A 169 10.07 9.61 15.36
N GLN A 170 10.63 10.51 14.55
CA GLN A 170 11.88 10.29 13.84
C GLN A 170 13.05 9.94 14.78
N GLY A 171 13.09 10.55 16.00
CA GLY A 171 14.07 10.19 17.00
C GLY A 171 13.98 8.74 17.48
N MET A 172 12.75 8.19 17.60
CA MET A 172 12.55 6.75 17.87
C MET A 172 13.05 5.89 16.70
N MET A 173 12.72 6.28 15.48
CA MET A 173 13.16 5.57 14.28
C MET A 173 14.69 5.56 14.13
N ARG A 174 15.38 6.69 14.29
CA ARG A 174 16.85 6.77 14.26
C ARG A 174 17.49 5.82 15.29
N ARG A 175 16.96 5.78 16.54
CA ARG A 175 17.43 4.82 17.54
C ARG A 175 17.18 3.37 17.15
N ARG A 176 16.06 3.10 16.47
CA ARG A 176 15.74 1.75 16.01
C ARG A 176 16.66 1.30 14.88
N ILE A 177 16.93 2.16 13.89
CA ILE A 177 17.89 1.89 12.81
C ILE A 177 19.25 1.50 13.41
N GLY A 178 19.74 2.25 14.38
CA GLY A 178 21.03 1.97 15.05
C GLY A 178 21.07 0.67 15.87
N LYS A 179 19.91 0.05 16.15
CA LYS A 179 19.82 -1.22 16.89
C LYS A 179 19.58 -2.44 15.99
N VAL A 180 19.22 -2.23 14.73
CA VAL A 180 18.97 -3.30 13.78
C VAL A 180 20.26 -3.56 13.00
N HIS A 181 20.87 -4.74 13.22
CA HIS A 181 22.08 -5.15 12.51
C HIS A 181 21.70 -6.02 11.31
N LEU A 182 21.87 -5.47 10.13
CA LEU A 182 21.70 -6.15 8.87
C LEU A 182 23.05 -6.62 8.32
N GLN A 183 23.02 -7.55 7.37
CA GLN A 183 24.19 -8.06 6.68
C GLN A 183 24.17 -7.60 5.21
N ASP A 184 25.33 -7.47 4.59
CA ASP A 184 25.41 -7.25 3.15
C ASP A 184 25.09 -8.55 2.40
N ARG A 185 23.83 -8.73 2.10
CA ARG A 185 23.29 -9.86 1.35
C ARG A 185 21.97 -9.50 0.69
N ASP A 186 21.54 -10.31 -0.24
CA ASP A 186 20.20 -10.19 -0.80
C ASP A 186 19.15 -10.65 0.22
N TYR A 187 18.19 -9.79 0.45
CA TYR A 187 17.01 -10.08 1.27
C TYR A 187 15.80 -10.33 0.36
N PRO A 188 14.95 -11.29 0.69
CA PRO A 188 13.70 -11.46 -0.02
C PRO A 188 12.82 -10.22 0.16
N PHE A 189 11.84 -10.06 -0.74
CA PHE A 189 10.84 -9.01 -0.61
C PHE A 189 10.12 -9.10 0.75
N ALA A 190 10.10 -7.99 1.46
CA ALA A 190 9.37 -7.82 2.71
C ALA A 190 8.85 -6.38 2.79
N TYR A 191 7.57 -6.20 2.52
CA TYR A 191 6.93 -4.88 2.49
C TYR A 191 7.24 -4.09 3.76
N SER A 192 7.82 -2.89 3.63
CA SER A 192 8.37 -2.15 4.75
C SER A 192 7.94 -0.68 4.76
N ASN A 193 6.99 -0.33 5.63
CA ASN A 193 6.70 1.06 5.98
C ASN A 193 7.92 1.73 6.62
N PHE A 194 8.65 0.98 7.47
CA PHE A 194 9.86 1.45 8.12
C PHE A 194 10.92 1.86 7.11
N GLY A 195 11.13 1.04 6.06
CA GLY A 195 12.09 1.35 5.00
C GLY A 195 11.72 2.62 4.22
N MET A 196 10.45 2.77 3.87
CA MET A 196 9.98 3.97 3.16
C MET A 196 10.05 5.23 4.03
N SER A 197 9.81 5.09 5.32
CA SER A 197 9.98 6.21 6.28
C SER A 197 11.43 6.67 6.38
N ILE A 198 12.40 5.75 6.30
CA ILE A 198 13.82 6.11 6.23
C ILE A 198 14.12 6.95 4.98
N LEU A 199 13.49 6.64 3.83
CA LEU A 199 13.66 7.45 2.62
C LEU A 199 13.16 8.88 2.81
N GLY A 200 12.05 9.08 3.55
CA GLY A 200 11.61 10.44 3.93
C GLY A 200 12.67 11.17 4.75
N MET A 201 13.28 10.50 5.74
CA MET A 201 14.38 11.09 6.51
C MET A 201 15.61 11.42 5.66
N VAL A 202 15.92 10.59 4.65
CA VAL A 202 16.98 10.87 3.67
C VAL A 202 16.65 12.11 2.86
N LEU A 203 15.42 12.26 2.40
CA LEU A 203 14.96 13.44 1.66
C LEU A 203 15.07 14.73 2.48
N GLU A 204 14.74 14.69 3.77
CA GLU A 204 14.92 15.85 4.66
C GLU A 204 16.38 16.27 4.77
N GLU A 205 17.31 15.31 4.85
CA GLU A 205 18.75 15.64 4.88
C GLU A 205 19.26 16.13 3.52
N VAL A 206 18.72 15.64 2.41
CA VAL A 206 19.09 16.09 1.05
C VAL A 206 18.59 17.49 0.77
N TYR A 207 17.32 17.77 1.07
CA TYR A 207 16.67 19.05 0.73
C TYR A 207 16.70 20.08 1.85
N GLN A 208 17.19 19.70 3.07
CA GLN A 208 17.22 20.57 4.25
C GLN A 208 15.84 21.20 4.58
N GLN A 209 14.79 20.40 4.41
CA GLN A 209 13.40 20.80 4.58
C GLN A 209 12.61 19.64 5.23
N SER A 210 11.54 19.94 5.99
CA SER A 210 10.68 18.88 6.52
C SER A 210 10.06 18.06 5.38
N TYR A 211 9.88 16.76 5.60
CA TYR A 211 9.25 15.92 4.58
C TYR A 211 7.83 16.42 4.23
N THR A 212 7.08 16.87 5.23
CA THR A 212 5.72 17.41 5.03
C THR A 212 5.72 18.60 4.08
N ASP A 213 6.60 19.59 4.31
CA ASP A 213 6.67 20.76 3.44
C ASP A 213 7.17 20.37 2.05
N LEU A 214 8.18 19.50 1.98
CA LEU A 214 8.75 19.03 0.72
C LEU A 214 7.71 18.30 -0.14
N VAL A 215 6.98 17.32 0.43
CA VAL A 215 6.00 16.56 -0.35
C VAL A 215 4.80 17.40 -0.73
N ASN A 216 4.31 18.28 0.16
CA ASN A 216 3.20 19.18 -0.17
C ASN A 216 3.59 20.15 -1.31
N ALA A 217 4.79 20.73 -1.25
CA ALA A 217 5.28 21.59 -2.34
C ALA A 217 5.42 20.80 -3.66
N PHE A 218 5.97 19.61 -3.61
CA PHE A 218 6.16 18.74 -4.77
C PHE A 218 4.82 18.39 -5.46
N VAL A 219 3.85 17.90 -4.70
CA VAL A 219 2.57 17.48 -5.30
C VAL A 219 1.76 18.68 -5.81
N GLN A 220 1.76 19.80 -5.10
CA GLN A 220 0.95 20.96 -5.46
C GLN A 220 1.59 21.84 -6.54
N GLN A 221 2.91 22.10 -6.45
CA GLN A 221 3.57 23.05 -7.34
C GLN A 221 4.18 22.39 -8.58
N GLU A 222 4.67 21.15 -8.47
CA GLU A 222 5.32 20.47 -9.59
C GLU A 222 4.39 19.52 -10.33
N LEU A 223 3.57 18.75 -9.60
CA LEU A 223 2.62 17.83 -10.22
C LEU A 223 1.25 18.48 -10.48
N GLY A 224 0.96 19.64 -9.89
CA GLY A 224 -0.33 20.32 -10.06
C GLY A 224 -1.49 19.72 -9.28
N MET A 225 -1.23 18.80 -8.34
CA MET A 225 -2.20 18.11 -7.48
C MET A 225 -2.59 19.02 -6.30
N GLN A 226 -3.42 20.03 -6.55
CA GLN A 226 -3.67 21.16 -5.64
C GLN A 226 -4.36 20.77 -4.33
N HIS A 227 -5.09 19.66 -4.29
CA HIS A 227 -5.85 19.16 -3.12
C HIS A 227 -5.13 18.00 -2.42
N THR A 228 -3.94 17.61 -2.91
CA THR A 228 -3.14 16.56 -2.30
C THR A 228 -2.21 17.16 -1.25
N ARG A 229 -2.25 16.59 -0.05
CA ARG A 229 -1.46 17.08 1.11
C ARG A 229 -1.25 15.99 2.15
N VAL A 230 -0.30 16.21 3.04
CA VAL A 230 -0.22 15.41 4.28
C VAL A 230 -1.48 15.65 5.11
N SER A 231 -2.10 14.58 5.59
CA SER A 231 -3.31 14.62 6.41
C SER A 231 -3.04 15.35 7.72
N ASP A 232 -3.92 16.28 8.05
CA ASP A 232 -4.01 16.92 9.36
C ASP A 232 -5.15 16.34 10.23
N GLY A 233 -5.72 15.21 9.80
CA GLY A 233 -6.86 14.56 10.43
C GLY A 233 -8.21 15.16 10.05
N THR A 234 -8.25 16.10 9.10
CA THR A 234 -9.47 16.76 8.63
C THR A 234 -9.70 16.57 7.15
N GLY A 235 -10.98 16.64 6.73
CA GLY A 235 -11.42 16.55 5.36
C GLY A 235 -12.95 16.50 5.28
N ASN A 236 -13.50 16.25 4.10
CA ASN A 236 -14.95 16.25 3.88
C ASN A 236 -15.62 14.87 4.03
N LEU A 237 -14.85 13.85 4.39
CA LEU A 237 -15.33 12.54 4.85
C LEU A 237 -15.03 12.38 6.35
N SER A 238 -15.27 11.21 6.91
CA SER A 238 -15.01 10.92 8.33
C SER A 238 -13.91 9.88 8.51
N GLY A 239 -13.25 9.90 9.68
CA GLY A 239 -12.35 8.84 10.10
C GLY A 239 -10.93 8.95 9.57
N TYR A 240 -10.47 10.16 9.27
CA TYR A 240 -9.08 10.43 8.90
C TYR A 240 -8.11 10.15 10.03
N TRP A 241 -6.92 9.73 9.67
CA TRP A 241 -5.80 9.58 10.58
C TRP A 241 -5.17 10.94 10.92
N ASN A 242 -4.90 11.15 12.20
CA ASN A 242 -4.07 12.26 12.66
C ASN A 242 -2.58 11.93 12.50
N TRP A 243 -1.79 12.96 12.22
CA TRP A 243 -0.34 12.91 12.17
C TRP A 243 0.25 14.07 12.94
N ALA A 244 1.24 13.79 13.78
CA ALA A 244 2.06 14.84 14.38
C ALA A 244 3.22 15.22 13.44
N GLN A 245 3.68 16.45 13.53
CA GLN A 245 4.71 16.98 12.61
C GLN A 245 6.01 16.14 12.57
N ASP A 246 6.40 15.51 13.69
CA ASP A 246 7.61 14.67 13.80
C ASP A 246 7.33 13.17 13.62
N ASP A 247 6.14 12.80 13.11
CA ASP A 247 5.79 11.40 12.90
C ASP A 247 6.62 10.79 11.78
N ALA A 248 7.40 9.78 12.13
CA ALA A 248 8.35 9.16 11.22
C ALA A 248 7.71 8.41 10.05
N TYR A 249 6.45 7.99 10.18
CA TYR A 249 5.77 7.19 9.17
C TYR A 249 4.95 8.01 8.15
N ILE A 250 4.97 9.35 8.22
CA ILE A 250 4.35 10.24 7.22
C ILE A 250 4.74 9.83 5.79
N PRO A 251 6.03 9.58 5.45
CA PRO A 251 6.42 9.21 4.09
C PRO A 251 5.88 7.86 3.61
N ALA A 252 5.34 7.06 4.50
CA ALA A 252 4.83 5.73 4.20
C ALA A 252 3.30 5.68 4.00
N GLY A 253 2.53 6.74 4.37
CA GLY A 253 1.08 6.58 4.27
C GLY A 253 0.21 7.76 4.67
N ALA A 254 0.72 8.99 4.73
CA ALA A 254 -0.01 10.10 5.34
C ALA A 254 -0.77 11.02 4.38
N LEU A 255 -0.71 10.79 3.06
CA LEU A 255 -1.35 11.72 2.13
C LEU A 255 -2.86 11.48 2.02
N ILE A 256 -3.58 12.58 1.90
CA ILE A 256 -4.95 12.63 1.36
C ILE A 256 -4.91 13.23 -0.04
N SER A 257 -5.88 12.82 -0.88
CA SER A 257 -5.99 13.28 -2.26
C SER A 257 -7.44 13.21 -2.74
N THR A 258 -7.70 13.73 -3.93
CA THR A 258 -8.98 13.67 -4.63
C THR A 258 -8.89 12.81 -5.89
N ALA A 259 -10.03 12.47 -6.48
CA ALA A 259 -10.06 11.75 -7.76
C ALA A 259 -9.43 12.59 -8.89
N ASP A 260 -9.61 13.91 -8.86
CA ASP A 260 -9.02 14.82 -9.86
C ASP A 260 -7.51 14.86 -9.79
N ASP A 261 -6.95 15.01 -8.59
CA ASP A 261 -5.51 15.02 -8.38
C ASP A 261 -4.88 13.68 -8.75
N MET A 262 -5.54 12.57 -8.38
CA MET A 262 -5.07 11.25 -8.77
C MET A 262 -5.19 11.00 -10.28
N ALA A 263 -6.14 11.65 -10.98
CA ALA A 263 -6.20 11.62 -12.43
C ALA A 263 -5.02 12.37 -13.08
N ILE A 264 -4.57 13.47 -12.47
CA ILE A 264 -3.33 14.18 -12.90
C ILE A 264 -2.15 13.22 -12.75
N TYR A 265 -1.97 12.64 -11.56
CA TYR A 265 -0.86 11.73 -11.28
C TYR A 265 -0.86 10.51 -12.23
N ALA A 266 -2.04 9.94 -12.50
CA ALA A 266 -2.17 8.82 -13.43
C ALA A 266 -1.76 9.18 -14.87
N ARG A 267 -2.12 10.37 -15.35
CA ARG A 267 -1.66 10.88 -16.66
C ARG A 267 -0.15 11.09 -16.70
N ASP A 268 0.43 11.66 -15.65
CA ASP A 268 1.86 11.91 -15.57
C ASP A 268 2.66 10.60 -15.57
N MET A 269 2.18 9.58 -14.84
CA MET A 269 2.78 8.24 -14.85
C MET A 269 2.72 7.58 -16.23
N LEU A 270 1.65 7.80 -17.00
CA LEU A 270 1.51 7.28 -18.36
C LEU A 270 2.36 8.05 -19.37
N SER A 271 2.30 9.39 -19.34
CA SER A 271 2.92 10.25 -20.34
C SER A 271 4.44 10.14 -20.39
N GLY A 272 5.08 9.86 -19.25
CA GLY A 272 6.54 9.88 -19.12
C GLY A 272 7.17 11.27 -19.31
N THR A 273 6.37 12.34 -19.25
CA THR A 273 6.82 13.73 -19.43
C THR A 273 7.85 14.13 -18.37
N LEU A 274 7.68 13.64 -17.15
CA LEU A 274 8.62 13.84 -16.07
C LEU A 274 9.58 12.64 -15.98
N PRO A 275 10.89 12.82 -16.30
CA PRO A 275 11.82 11.69 -16.39
C PRO A 275 11.92 10.84 -15.13
N PHE A 276 11.81 11.45 -13.95
CA PHE A 276 11.85 10.71 -12.68
C PHE A 276 10.59 9.86 -12.47
N LEU A 277 9.42 10.25 -12.98
CA LEU A 277 8.22 9.41 -12.97
C LEU A 277 8.32 8.28 -13.99
N ALA A 278 8.88 8.54 -15.18
CA ALA A 278 9.16 7.49 -16.15
C ALA A 278 10.09 6.42 -15.56
N ARG A 279 11.13 6.87 -14.83
CA ARG A 279 12.09 6.00 -14.13
C ARG A 279 11.44 5.17 -13.03
N ALA A 280 10.41 5.69 -12.34
CA ALA A 280 9.75 5.03 -11.20
C ALA A 280 9.12 3.68 -11.55
N LYS A 281 8.60 3.54 -12.77
CA LYS A 281 7.92 2.32 -13.26
C LYS A 281 8.85 1.29 -13.87
N GLU A 282 10.14 1.61 -14.06
CA GLU A 282 11.11 0.64 -14.56
C GLU A 282 11.42 -0.44 -13.51
N PRO A 283 11.56 -1.71 -13.90
CA PRO A 283 11.94 -2.77 -12.97
C PRO A 283 13.32 -2.51 -12.37
N LEU A 284 13.40 -2.39 -11.05
CA LEU A 284 14.64 -2.27 -10.28
C LEU A 284 15.07 -3.61 -9.69
N ALA A 285 14.13 -4.52 -9.44
CA ALA A 285 14.41 -5.82 -8.87
C ALA A 285 13.31 -6.84 -9.17
N LYS A 286 13.68 -8.11 -9.31
CA LYS A 286 12.76 -9.24 -9.23
C LYS A 286 12.42 -9.51 -7.77
N ILE A 287 11.13 -9.63 -7.44
CA ILE A 287 10.69 -9.86 -6.07
C ILE A 287 9.98 -11.20 -5.89
N ASN A 288 9.33 -11.72 -6.93
CA ASN A 288 8.63 -13.01 -6.95
C ASN A 288 7.72 -13.19 -5.70
N ALA A 289 6.94 -12.15 -5.38
CA ALA A 289 6.11 -12.09 -4.19
C ALA A 289 4.61 -12.33 -4.48
N THR A 290 4.28 -12.76 -5.69
CA THR A 290 2.92 -13.07 -6.12
C THR A 290 2.36 -14.22 -5.29
N GLN A 291 1.20 -14.01 -4.68
CA GLN A 291 0.45 -15.01 -3.94
C GLN A 291 -0.64 -15.59 -4.84
N GLU A 292 -0.77 -16.92 -4.93
CA GLU A 292 -1.78 -17.58 -5.77
C GLU A 292 -3.22 -17.13 -5.46
N SER A 293 -3.51 -16.88 -4.19
CA SER A 293 -4.83 -16.39 -3.76
C SER A 293 -5.17 -15.02 -4.32
N LEU A 294 -4.18 -14.15 -4.51
CA LEU A 294 -4.33 -12.81 -5.06
C LEU A 294 -4.20 -12.80 -6.59
N ALA A 295 -3.35 -13.66 -7.14
CA ALA A 295 -3.19 -13.81 -8.59
C ALA A 295 -4.50 -14.16 -9.30
N LYS A 296 -5.37 -14.94 -8.65
CA LYS A 296 -6.73 -15.25 -9.13
C LYS A 296 -7.61 -14.01 -9.33
N PHE A 297 -7.30 -12.91 -8.67
CA PHE A 297 -7.97 -11.61 -8.79
C PHE A 297 -7.22 -10.62 -9.68
N GLY A 298 -6.15 -11.07 -10.37
CA GLY A 298 -5.32 -10.21 -11.20
C GLY A 298 -4.33 -9.34 -10.41
N VAL A 299 -3.98 -9.74 -9.18
CA VAL A 299 -3.03 -9.01 -8.32
C VAL A 299 -1.73 -9.79 -8.25
N ARG A 300 -0.70 -9.34 -8.96
CA ARG A 300 0.63 -9.98 -9.03
C ARG A 300 1.73 -9.03 -8.61
N MET A 301 2.80 -9.61 -8.04
CA MET A 301 4.00 -8.91 -7.58
C MET A 301 5.24 -9.70 -8.02
N ASP A 302 5.58 -9.62 -9.31
CA ASP A 302 6.69 -10.38 -9.90
C ASP A 302 7.99 -9.59 -9.85
N SER A 303 7.91 -8.28 -10.11
CA SER A 303 9.00 -7.33 -10.04
C SER A 303 8.62 -6.09 -9.22
N ALA A 304 9.59 -5.28 -8.83
CA ALA A 304 9.40 -3.98 -8.21
C ALA A 304 10.16 -2.89 -8.96
N GLY A 305 9.49 -1.76 -9.19
CA GLY A 305 10.07 -0.48 -9.51
C GLY A 305 10.36 0.34 -8.24
N ALA A 306 10.46 1.65 -8.35
CA ALA A 306 10.64 2.51 -7.19
C ALA A 306 9.30 2.66 -6.43
N ALA A 307 9.10 1.84 -5.42
CA ALA A 307 7.87 1.67 -4.64
C ALA A 307 6.65 1.24 -5.47
N TRP A 308 6.82 0.78 -6.69
CA TRP A 308 5.77 0.22 -7.52
C TRP A 308 5.90 -1.30 -7.61
N MET A 309 4.78 -2.01 -7.57
CA MET A 309 4.69 -3.43 -7.88
C MET A 309 4.48 -3.59 -9.37
N ILE A 310 5.09 -4.62 -9.96
CA ILE A 310 5.00 -4.89 -11.40
C ILE A 310 4.49 -6.32 -11.57
N ASP A 311 3.39 -6.44 -12.30
CA ASP A 311 2.85 -7.66 -12.86
C ASP A 311 3.51 -7.87 -14.23
N ASP A 312 4.50 -8.75 -14.30
CA ASP A 312 5.24 -9.01 -15.54
C ASP A 312 4.38 -9.80 -16.56
N GLU A 313 3.31 -10.47 -16.10
CA GLU A 313 2.44 -11.27 -16.99
C GLU A 313 1.51 -10.37 -17.81
N HIS A 314 0.95 -9.32 -17.18
CA HIS A 314 -0.03 -8.44 -17.82
C HIS A 314 0.55 -7.06 -18.20
N GLY A 315 1.81 -6.79 -17.85
CA GLY A 315 2.45 -5.50 -18.11
C GLY A 315 1.88 -4.36 -17.23
N ILE A 316 1.32 -4.69 -16.07
CA ILE A 316 0.68 -3.74 -15.17
C ILE A 316 1.68 -3.29 -14.10
N VAL A 317 1.77 -1.98 -13.91
CA VAL A 317 2.47 -1.34 -12.79
C VAL A 317 1.42 -0.82 -11.82
N TRP A 318 1.52 -1.17 -10.53
CA TRP A 318 0.48 -0.83 -9.57
C TRP A 318 1.00 -0.63 -8.16
N HIS A 319 0.24 0.08 -7.35
CA HIS A 319 0.35 0.11 -5.89
C HIS A 319 -1.03 0.33 -5.28
N ASN A 320 -1.20 -0.09 -4.03
CA ASN A 320 -2.43 0.12 -3.27
C ASN A 320 -2.16 0.90 -1.99
N GLY A 321 -3.21 1.34 -1.34
CA GLY A 321 -3.14 1.99 -0.05
C GLY A 321 -4.26 1.57 0.88
N GLY A 322 -4.03 1.76 2.16
CA GLY A 322 -5.04 1.55 3.18
C GLY A 322 -4.68 2.25 4.48
N THR A 323 -5.71 2.75 5.13
CA THR A 323 -5.74 3.21 6.51
C THR A 323 -6.87 2.51 7.25
N SER A 324 -7.27 2.98 8.43
CA SER A 324 -8.36 2.32 9.15
C SER A 324 -9.70 2.35 8.42
N ASN A 325 -9.98 3.43 7.67
CA ASN A 325 -11.30 3.68 7.07
C ASN A 325 -11.27 3.92 5.57
N PHE A 326 -10.09 3.96 4.96
CA PHE A 326 -9.93 4.22 3.54
C PHE A 326 -9.09 3.14 2.88
N SER A 327 -9.44 2.82 1.64
CA SER A 327 -8.57 2.04 0.78
C SER A 327 -8.43 2.66 -0.60
N SER A 328 -7.30 2.43 -1.24
CA SER A 328 -7.00 2.99 -2.54
C SER A 328 -6.24 1.98 -3.41
N TYR A 329 -6.29 2.21 -4.70
CA TYR A 329 -5.50 1.51 -5.70
C TYR A 329 -5.18 2.46 -6.84
N MET A 330 -4.00 2.33 -7.38
CA MET A 330 -3.62 2.90 -8.66
C MET A 330 -2.83 1.85 -9.43
N GLY A 331 -3.28 1.55 -10.64
CA GLY A 331 -2.58 0.67 -11.56
C GLY A 331 -2.66 1.22 -12.98
N PHE A 332 -1.65 0.93 -13.78
CA PHE A 332 -1.60 1.39 -15.16
C PHE A 332 -0.83 0.42 -16.06
N ASP A 333 -1.24 0.39 -17.31
CA ASP A 333 -0.58 -0.29 -18.42
C ASP A 333 0.10 0.77 -19.31
N PRO A 334 1.43 0.90 -19.22
CA PRO A 334 2.14 1.91 -20.00
C PRO A 334 2.09 1.66 -21.51
N GLU A 335 1.98 0.40 -21.94
CA GLU A 335 1.95 0.05 -23.36
C GLU A 335 0.60 0.43 -24.00
N ARG A 336 -0.50 0.11 -23.31
CA ARG A 336 -1.86 0.43 -23.78
C ARG A 336 -2.33 1.83 -23.40
N GLN A 337 -1.53 2.60 -22.68
CA GLN A 337 -1.85 3.95 -22.21
C GLN A 337 -3.17 4.00 -21.40
N ILE A 338 -3.37 3.01 -20.53
CA ILE A 338 -4.55 2.89 -19.66
C ILE A 338 -4.10 2.98 -18.21
N ALA A 339 -4.82 3.77 -17.39
CA ALA A 339 -4.68 3.75 -15.93
C ALA A 339 -6.02 3.71 -15.23
N VAL A 340 -6.04 3.09 -14.07
CA VAL A 340 -7.19 3.00 -13.17
C VAL A 340 -6.77 3.46 -11.78
N VAL A 341 -7.59 4.35 -11.18
CA VAL A 341 -7.49 4.69 -9.76
C VAL A 341 -8.82 4.37 -9.09
N ILE A 342 -8.76 3.73 -7.94
CA ILE A 342 -9.90 3.51 -7.04
C ILE A 342 -9.58 4.19 -5.72
N LEU A 343 -10.50 5.04 -5.26
CA LEU A 343 -10.46 5.69 -3.95
C LEU A 343 -11.74 5.36 -3.21
N THR A 344 -11.67 4.95 -1.95
CA THR A 344 -12.87 4.60 -1.20
C THR A 344 -12.72 4.90 0.29
N ASN A 345 -13.84 5.27 0.92
CA ASN A 345 -13.99 5.40 2.38
C ASN A 345 -14.38 4.08 3.06
N LEU A 346 -14.02 2.96 2.46
CA LEU A 346 -14.20 1.63 3.04
C LEU A 346 -12.83 1.08 3.45
N ALA A 347 -12.78 0.43 4.62
CA ALA A 347 -11.55 -0.17 5.14
C ALA A 347 -10.96 -1.21 4.17
N PRO A 348 -9.62 -1.42 4.17
CA PRO A 348 -8.95 -2.34 3.24
C PRO A 348 -9.39 -3.81 3.37
N ASP A 349 -9.91 -4.20 4.52
CA ASP A 349 -10.41 -5.55 4.83
C ASP A 349 -11.94 -5.69 4.69
N TYR A 350 -12.61 -4.60 4.25
CA TYR A 350 -14.05 -4.62 4.05
C TYR A 350 -14.41 -5.24 2.70
N ARG A 351 -15.08 -6.40 2.73
CA ARG A 351 -15.58 -7.16 1.55
C ARG A 351 -14.56 -7.28 0.41
N ILE A 352 -14.69 -6.48 -0.66
CA ILE A 352 -13.73 -6.44 -1.78
C ILE A 352 -12.91 -5.16 -1.70
N PRO A 353 -11.59 -5.24 -1.46
CA PRO A 353 -10.73 -4.06 -1.34
C PRO A 353 -10.53 -3.33 -2.68
N ALA A 354 -10.18 -2.03 -2.60
CA ALA A 354 -9.84 -1.21 -3.76
C ALA A 354 -8.81 -1.88 -4.68
N THR A 355 -7.87 -2.64 -4.13
CA THR A 355 -6.85 -3.39 -4.90
C THR A 355 -7.49 -4.36 -5.90
N VAL A 356 -8.46 -5.14 -5.45
CA VAL A 356 -9.15 -6.12 -6.31
C VAL A 356 -10.06 -5.43 -7.30
N LEU A 357 -10.80 -4.39 -6.86
CA LEU A 357 -11.65 -3.59 -7.75
C LEU A 357 -10.83 -2.99 -8.89
N GLY A 358 -9.70 -2.36 -8.56
CA GLY A 358 -8.86 -1.69 -9.55
C GLY A 358 -8.16 -2.67 -10.50
N ALA A 359 -7.62 -3.77 -9.98
CA ALA A 359 -6.99 -4.80 -10.81
C ALA A 359 -7.99 -5.40 -11.82
N LYS A 360 -9.21 -5.74 -11.37
CA LYS A 360 -10.26 -6.26 -12.26
C LYS A 360 -10.63 -5.27 -13.35
N LEU A 361 -10.89 -4.01 -12.97
CA LEU A 361 -11.25 -2.99 -13.96
C LEU A 361 -10.15 -2.80 -15.00
N LEU A 362 -8.89 -2.76 -14.57
CA LEU A 362 -7.76 -2.58 -15.48
C LEU A 362 -7.62 -3.77 -16.45
N LEU A 363 -7.78 -5.00 -15.98
CA LEU A 363 -7.76 -6.20 -16.83
C LEU A 363 -8.94 -6.25 -17.84
N GLU A 364 -10.14 -5.83 -17.41
CA GLU A 364 -11.30 -5.70 -18.31
C GLU A 364 -11.01 -4.68 -19.41
N LEU A 365 -10.47 -3.50 -19.08
CA LEU A 365 -10.12 -2.46 -20.04
C LEU A 365 -9.01 -2.88 -21.00
N GLN A 366 -8.05 -3.71 -20.57
CA GLN A 366 -7.04 -4.29 -21.46
C GLN A 366 -7.67 -5.24 -22.48
N THR A 367 -8.68 -6.02 -22.07
CA THR A 367 -9.36 -6.97 -22.95
C THR A 367 -10.22 -6.26 -24.01
N ASP A 368 -10.88 -5.16 -23.64
CA ASP A 368 -11.70 -4.35 -24.54
C ASP A 368 -10.87 -3.52 -25.54
N ALA A 369 -9.57 -3.39 -25.31
CA ALA A 369 -8.66 -2.65 -26.18
C ALA A 369 -8.00 -3.52 -27.27
N ASN A 370 -8.16 -4.86 -27.20
CA ASN A 370 -7.71 -5.82 -28.19
C ASN A 370 -8.82 -6.13 -29.19
#